data_306e568c1739790a3c5f8ff6a366c004
#
_entry.id   306e568c1739790a3c5f8ff6a366c004
#
_cell.length_a   1.000
_cell.length_b   1.000
_cell.length_c   1.000
_cell.angle_alpha   90.00
_cell.angle_beta   90.00
_cell.angle_gamma   90.00
#
_symmetry.space_group_name_H-M   'P 1'
#
loop_
_entity.id
_entity.type
_entity.pdbx_description
1 polymer ?
#
loop_
_entity_poly.entity_id
_entity_poly.type
_entity_poly.pdbx_seq_one_letter_code
_entity_poly.pdbx_strand_id
1 'polypeptide(L)'
;MTPCGLFAYIGPGAGFAFLGSFLSLVLAILAGIASAIVWPIRLVWSLLAKRRRTQFRKAIFLGLDGLDPVIAEKLMAEGKLPNLARLRDQGSYHRLRTTFPALSPVAWSTFATGVNPAKHNIFDFLSRDLRTYAPELSSAKVWPSTRFLRIGKRSFPLSRPSVEMRRKSEPFWKILGRHAVRSTILRVPVTFPPEAFNGRELSAMCTPDLLGTQGTYSHYTAAEGVLAGPEGTHVPFRLHNGCIEIQSQSYPLSIGEYTPWIRLKFGRARGIVRFLPTRLDPDIDLYATPVQIDPENPSLPISHPPFYAIYLAKLLGTYATLGLAEDTWALNEGAIGEDAFLRQADLIQKEREAMFFSALERTRRGVVACVFDTTDRVQHMFHGRPDIIEPLYCDMDRIVGKALAYADAGTAVFVLSDHGFCAFRRGVNLNSWLLREGYLALDAGLTASGDYLDGIDWAKTRAYAFGLGGLYLNLRGREAHGIVPEEEAVELQDELVRKLTGLTDEDTKETAIQSTYRASDIYHGPYLNAAPDLIVGYAPGYRASWDAVTGRVTAAVFEDNRKAWRGDHCVDPPLVPGVLFSNLKIAAADPGIEDMAPTALSLFGVAAPAWMEGKPLIATA
;
A
#
# COMPACT_ATOMS: atom_id res chain seq x y z
N MET A 1 40.10 30.42 -59.94
CA MET A 1 39.74 29.77 -58.68
C MET A 1 38.24 29.93 -58.48
N THR A 2 37.46 28.93 -58.87
CA THR A 2 36.02 28.87 -58.75
C THR A 2 35.64 28.27 -57.39
N PRO A 3 34.67 28.81 -56.60
CA PRO A 3 34.24 28.22 -55.37
C PRO A 3 33.32 27.01 -55.65
N CYS A 4 33.72 25.87 -55.06
CA CYS A 4 32.96 24.62 -55.11
C CYS A 4 31.77 24.75 -54.14
N GLY A 5 30.53 24.79 -54.70
CA GLY A 5 29.31 24.80 -53.90
C GLY A 5 29.02 23.40 -53.33
N LEU A 6 29.01 23.26 -52.02
CA LEU A 6 28.53 22.08 -51.33
C LEU A 6 27.00 22.00 -51.46
N PHE A 7 26.51 21.14 -52.32
CA PHE A 7 25.12 20.70 -52.30
C PHE A 7 24.96 19.57 -51.30
N ALA A 8 24.33 19.87 -50.15
CA ALA A 8 23.93 18.82 -49.18
C ALA A 8 22.75 18.05 -49.77
N TYR A 9 22.95 16.79 -50.10
CA TYR A 9 21.89 15.87 -50.53
C TYR A 9 21.08 15.43 -49.31
N ILE A 10 19.84 15.88 -49.21
CA ILE A 10 18.88 15.41 -48.21
C ILE A 10 18.15 14.21 -48.85
N GLY A 11 18.51 13.00 -48.40
CA GLY A 11 17.87 11.77 -48.87
C GLY A 11 16.38 11.67 -48.47
N PRO A 12 15.57 10.87 -49.20
CA PRO A 12 14.10 10.79 -49.01
C PRO A 12 13.66 10.47 -47.55
N GLY A 13 14.46 9.72 -46.82
CA GLY A 13 14.17 9.37 -45.39
C GLY A 13 14.21 10.56 -44.43
N ALA A 14 15.07 11.56 -44.67
CA ALA A 14 15.15 12.77 -43.86
C ALA A 14 13.93 13.69 -44.10
N GLY A 15 13.40 13.72 -45.33
CA GLY A 15 12.19 14.45 -45.68
C GLY A 15 10.95 13.90 -44.95
N PHE A 16 10.79 12.57 -44.90
CA PHE A 16 9.68 11.94 -44.16
C PHE A 16 9.77 12.15 -42.62
N ALA A 17 10.96 12.12 -42.05
CA ALA A 17 11.15 12.42 -40.64
C ALA A 17 10.85 13.89 -40.30
N PHE A 18 11.22 14.81 -41.20
CA PHE A 18 10.91 16.23 -41.05
C PHE A 18 9.40 16.53 -41.19
N LEU A 19 8.73 15.89 -42.18
CA LEU A 19 7.28 15.99 -42.35
C LEU A 19 6.51 15.43 -41.16
N GLY A 20 6.95 14.29 -40.59
CA GLY A 20 6.35 13.70 -39.38
C GLY A 20 6.50 14.57 -38.14
N SER A 21 7.67 15.18 -37.94
CA SER A 21 7.92 16.11 -36.87
C SER A 21 7.15 17.43 -37.02
N PHE A 22 7.09 17.94 -38.24
CA PHE A 22 6.31 19.15 -38.55
C PHE A 22 4.81 18.92 -38.35
N LEU A 23 4.27 17.80 -38.83
CA LEU A 23 2.86 17.43 -38.63
C LEU A 23 2.53 17.27 -37.14
N SER A 24 3.42 16.66 -36.37
CA SER A 24 3.28 16.53 -34.90
C SER A 24 3.27 17.89 -34.20
N LEU A 25 4.11 18.82 -34.65
CA LEU A 25 4.16 20.20 -34.13
C LEU A 25 2.88 20.96 -34.48
N VAL A 26 2.40 20.85 -35.71
CA VAL A 26 1.15 21.47 -36.14
C VAL A 26 -0.05 20.91 -35.35
N LEU A 27 -0.12 19.59 -35.16
CA LEU A 27 -1.17 18.96 -34.35
C LEU A 27 -1.10 19.39 -32.88
N ALA A 28 0.09 19.55 -32.32
CA ALA A 28 0.28 20.05 -30.95
C ALA A 28 -0.18 21.51 -30.81
N ILE A 29 0.12 22.37 -31.80
CA ILE A 29 -0.34 23.76 -31.84
C ILE A 29 -1.86 23.83 -31.98
N LEU A 30 -2.45 23.03 -32.89
CA LEU A 30 -3.92 22.96 -33.08
C LEU A 30 -4.63 22.45 -31.82
N ALA A 31 -4.07 21.44 -31.15
CA ALA A 31 -4.56 20.95 -29.86
C ALA A 31 -4.47 22.02 -28.76
N GLY A 32 -3.38 22.79 -28.75
CA GLY A 32 -3.19 23.94 -27.84
C GLY A 32 -4.24 25.03 -28.08
N ILE A 33 -4.47 25.41 -29.33
CA ILE A 33 -5.49 26.40 -29.73
C ILE A 33 -6.91 25.89 -29.39
N ALA A 34 -7.22 24.63 -29.72
CA ALA A 34 -8.49 24.02 -29.36
C ALA A 34 -8.71 23.99 -27.84
N SER A 35 -7.67 23.67 -27.09
CA SER A 35 -7.71 23.68 -25.62
C SER A 35 -7.91 25.10 -25.06
N ALA A 36 -7.28 26.11 -25.65
CA ALA A 36 -7.45 27.51 -25.26
C ALA A 36 -8.85 28.05 -25.55
N ILE A 37 -9.49 27.60 -26.63
CA ILE A 37 -10.88 27.96 -26.98
C ILE A 37 -11.89 27.20 -26.11
N VAL A 38 -11.65 25.94 -25.84
CA VAL A 38 -12.57 25.09 -25.03
C VAL A 38 -12.47 25.42 -23.54
N TRP A 39 -11.30 25.90 -23.06
CA TRP A 39 -11.10 26.23 -21.66
C TRP A 39 -12.05 27.32 -21.12
N PRO A 40 -12.24 28.48 -21.75
CA PRO A 40 -13.20 29.48 -21.30
C PRO A 40 -14.66 28.99 -21.37
N ILE A 41 -15.02 28.18 -22.37
CA ILE A 41 -16.34 27.59 -22.48
C ILE A 41 -16.58 26.61 -21.31
N ARG A 42 -15.60 25.76 -20.99
CA ARG A 42 -15.65 24.90 -19.80
C ARG A 42 -15.71 25.69 -18.50
N LEU A 43 -14.98 26.81 -18.41
CA LEU A 43 -15.00 27.69 -17.26
C LEU A 43 -16.40 28.32 -17.08
N VAL A 44 -16.98 28.87 -18.15
CA VAL A 44 -18.34 29.45 -18.12
C VAL A 44 -19.39 28.38 -17.83
N TRP A 45 -19.27 27.20 -18.43
CA TRP A 45 -20.15 26.06 -18.13
C TRP A 45 -20.03 25.61 -16.68
N SER A 46 -18.82 25.59 -16.12
CA SER A 46 -18.60 25.26 -14.71
C SER A 46 -19.18 26.31 -13.75
N LEU A 47 -19.25 27.55 -14.19
CA LEU A 47 -19.86 28.66 -13.45
C LEU A 47 -21.39 28.67 -13.55
N LEU A 48 -21.91 28.26 -14.72
CA LEU A 48 -23.35 28.18 -15.01
C LEU A 48 -24.00 26.85 -14.61
N ALA A 49 -23.22 25.77 -14.49
CA ALA A 49 -23.71 24.51 -13.96
C ALA A 49 -24.36 24.78 -12.60
N LYS A 50 -25.69 24.57 -12.50
CA LYS A 50 -26.44 24.74 -11.26
C LYS A 50 -25.65 24.14 -10.12
N ARG A 51 -25.10 24.98 -9.24
CA ARG A 51 -24.44 24.54 -8.02
C ARG A 51 -25.46 23.69 -7.27
N ARG A 52 -25.26 22.37 -7.26
CA ARG A 52 -26.06 21.51 -6.40
C ARG A 52 -25.91 22.09 -4.99
N ARG A 53 -27.01 22.30 -4.30
CA ARG A 53 -26.96 22.62 -2.86
C ARG A 53 -26.40 21.38 -2.18
N THR A 54 -25.12 21.39 -1.90
CA THR A 54 -24.46 20.33 -1.14
C THR A 54 -24.53 20.71 0.32
N GLN A 55 -24.83 19.74 1.17
CA GLN A 55 -24.86 19.94 2.62
C GLN A 55 -23.50 20.37 3.14
N PHE A 56 -22.43 19.79 2.57
CA PHE A 56 -21.04 20.10 2.91
C PHE A 56 -20.29 20.66 1.71
N ARG A 57 -19.35 21.55 1.97
CA ARG A 57 -18.44 22.08 0.96
C ARG A 57 -17.08 21.41 0.98
N LYS A 58 -16.69 20.82 2.13
CA LYS A 58 -15.41 20.15 2.37
C LYS A 58 -15.62 18.87 3.15
N ALA A 59 -14.86 17.83 2.84
CA ALA A 59 -14.75 16.63 3.63
C ALA A 59 -13.28 16.30 3.89
N ILE A 60 -12.96 15.90 5.12
CA ILE A 60 -11.64 15.48 5.57
C ILE A 60 -11.76 14.04 6.01
N PHE A 61 -10.97 13.14 5.38
CA PHE A 61 -10.82 11.76 5.79
C PHE A 61 -9.38 11.59 6.28
N LEU A 62 -9.22 11.42 7.59
CA LEU A 62 -7.95 11.14 8.24
C LEU A 62 -7.92 9.67 8.60
N GLY A 63 -7.17 8.87 7.83
CA GLY A 63 -6.91 7.47 8.10
C GLY A 63 -5.73 7.33 9.06
N LEU A 64 -5.91 6.59 10.13
CA LEU A 64 -4.90 6.20 11.10
C LEU A 64 -4.82 4.67 11.05
N ASP A 65 -3.97 4.16 10.15
CA ASP A 65 -3.87 2.73 9.84
C ASP A 65 -3.61 1.93 11.12
N GLY A 66 -4.44 0.92 11.37
CA GLY A 66 -4.29 0.04 12.53
C GLY A 66 -4.57 0.68 13.89
N LEU A 67 -5.21 1.86 13.98
CA LEU A 67 -5.55 2.44 15.28
C LEU A 67 -6.54 1.56 16.02
N ASP A 68 -6.09 0.91 17.08
CA ASP A 68 -6.84 -0.11 17.82
C ASP A 68 -7.92 0.53 18.73
N PRO A 69 -9.19 0.11 18.66
CA PRO A 69 -10.27 0.67 19.46
C PRO A 69 -10.10 0.44 20.96
N VAL A 70 -9.54 -0.70 21.39
CA VAL A 70 -9.38 -1.02 22.81
C VAL A 70 -8.36 -0.08 23.46
N ILE A 71 -7.25 0.15 22.77
CA ILE A 71 -6.21 1.10 23.24
C ILE A 71 -6.76 2.53 23.20
N ALA A 72 -7.43 2.93 22.11
CA ALA A 72 -8.01 4.27 21.99
C ALA A 72 -9.08 4.55 23.06
N GLU A 73 -10.00 3.62 23.30
CA GLU A 73 -11.04 3.72 24.33
C GLU A 73 -10.44 3.87 25.72
N LYS A 74 -9.42 3.05 26.06
CA LYS A 74 -8.69 3.14 27.33
C LYS A 74 -8.03 4.51 27.48
N LEU A 75 -7.27 4.97 26.49
CA LEU A 75 -6.54 6.23 26.58
C LEU A 75 -7.47 7.45 26.57
N MET A 76 -8.65 7.37 25.90
CA MET A 76 -9.69 8.40 26.01
C MET A 76 -10.27 8.44 27.43
N ALA A 77 -10.51 7.28 28.06
CA ALA A 77 -11.01 7.22 29.43
C ALA A 77 -9.99 7.76 30.45
N GLU A 78 -8.69 7.60 30.17
CA GLU A 78 -7.59 8.17 30.96
C GLU A 78 -7.35 9.67 30.69
N GLY A 79 -8.10 10.28 29.76
CA GLY A 79 -7.95 11.70 29.37
C GLY A 79 -6.72 12.01 28.53
N LYS A 80 -6.02 10.99 28.01
CA LYS A 80 -4.80 11.14 27.20
C LYS A 80 -5.08 11.49 25.73
N LEU A 81 -6.31 11.22 25.25
CA LEU A 81 -6.75 11.52 23.87
C LEU A 81 -7.93 12.51 23.86
N PRO A 82 -7.69 13.77 24.24
CA PRO A 82 -8.77 14.75 24.43
C PRO A 82 -9.49 15.14 23.14
N ASN A 83 -8.81 15.10 21.97
CA ASN A 83 -9.42 15.49 20.70
C ASN A 83 -10.34 14.39 20.13
N LEU A 84 -9.92 13.12 20.24
CA LEU A 84 -10.75 11.97 19.91
C LEU A 84 -11.95 11.86 20.86
N ALA A 85 -11.75 12.06 22.16
CA ALA A 85 -12.83 12.11 23.15
C ALA A 85 -13.84 13.21 22.81
N ARG A 86 -13.38 14.41 22.42
CA ARG A 86 -14.24 15.51 21.96
C ARG A 86 -15.06 15.13 20.72
N LEU A 87 -14.44 14.47 19.72
CA LEU A 87 -15.16 13.98 18.53
C LEU A 87 -16.23 12.96 18.91
N ARG A 88 -15.93 12.01 19.80
CA ARG A 88 -16.89 11.06 20.32
C ARG A 88 -18.10 11.76 20.97
N ASP A 89 -17.84 12.71 21.86
CA ASP A 89 -18.86 13.33 22.71
C ASP A 89 -19.73 14.33 21.92
N GLN A 90 -19.13 15.12 21.04
CA GLN A 90 -19.81 16.13 20.22
C GLN A 90 -20.37 15.57 18.90
N GLY A 91 -19.77 14.56 18.36
CA GLY A 91 -20.12 13.92 17.11
C GLY A 91 -20.51 12.45 17.28
N SER A 92 -19.73 11.54 16.70
CA SER A 92 -19.94 10.09 16.79
C SER A 92 -18.64 9.34 16.95
N TYR A 93 -18.70 8.21 17.64
CA TYR A 93 -17.68 7.17 17.69
C TYR A 93 -18.33 5.81 17.51
N HIS A 94 -17.74 4.98 16.65
CA HIS A 94 -18.12 3.58 16.44
C HIS A 94 -16.86 2.74 16.26
N ARG A 95 -16.91 1.48 16.64
CA ARG A 95 -16.01 0.48 16.10
C ARG A 95 -16.42 0.24 14.65
N LEU A 96 -15.43 0.23 13.73
CA LEU A 96 -15.66 0.11 12.29
C LEU A 96 -15.38 -1.32 11.86
N ARG A 97 -16.39 -2.01 11.29
CA ARG A 97 -16.17 -3.34 10.74
C ARG A 97 -15.10 -3.27 9.64
N THR A 98 -14.10 -4.15 9.76
CA THR A 98 -13.06 -4.33 8.75
C THR A 98 -13.50 -5.32 7.67
N THR A 99 -12.59 -5.64 6.75
CA THR A 99 -12.80 -6.60 5.67
C THR A 99 -12.42 -8.03 6.08
N PHE A 100 -12.79 -8.98 5.25
CA PHE A 100 -12.28 -10.34 5.24
C PHE A 100 -11.29 -10.48 4.07
N PRO A 101 -10.00 -10.76 4.34
CA PRO A 101 -9.31 -10.65 5.63
C PRO A 101 -9.13 -9.21 6.11
N ALA A 102 -8.74 -9.03 7.39
CA ALA A 102 -8.43 -7.74 8.00
C ALA A 102 -7.01 -7.28 7.58
N LEU A 103 -6.83 -6.96 6.31
CA LEU A 103 -5.55 -6.55 5.71
C LEU A 103 -5.67 -5.16 5.09
N SER A 104 -4.70 -4.28 5.37
CA SER A 104 -4.73 -2.88 4.88
C SER A 104 -4.94 -2.77 3.36
N PRO A 105 -4.32 -3.56 2.46
CA PRO A 105 -4.60 -3.44 1.03
C PRO A 105 -6.06 -3.79 0.68
N VAL A 106 -6.68 -4.71 1.40
CA VAL A 106 -8.08 -5.12 1.20
C VAL A 106 -9.02 -4.05 1.74
N ALA A 107 -8.80 -3.64 2.99
CA ALA A 107 -9.65 -2.68 3.69
C ALA A 107 -9.62 -1.29 3.04
N TRP A 108 -8.43 -0.76 2.68
CA TRP A 108 -8.34 0.53 1.99
C TRP A 108 -8.84 0.48 0.55
N SER A 109 -8.81 -0.68 -0.11
CA SER A 109 -9.48 -0.85 -1.41
C SER A 109 -10.99 -0.79 -1.27
N THR A 110 -11.54 -1.41 -0.21
CA THR A 110 -12.97 -1.33 0.14
C THR A 110 -13.36 0.10 0.54
N PHE A 111 -12.56 0.80 1.36
CA PHE A 111 -12.73 2.22 1.65
C PHE A 111 -12.85 3.07 0.39
N ALA A 112 -11.96 2.83 -0.57
CA ALA A 112 -11.92 3.60 -1.80
C ALA A 112 -13.13 3.36 -2.71
N THR A 113 -13.63 2.13 -2.78
CA THR A 113 -14.58 1.68 -3.79
C THR A 113 -15.98 1.39 -3.25
N GLY A 114 -16.15 1.16 -1.94
CA GLY A 114 -17.44 0.82 -1.32
C GLY A 114 -17.96 -0.56 -1.70
N VAL A 115 -17.07 -1.52 -2.02
CA VAL A 115 -17.44 -2.88 -2.40
C VAL A 115 -16.55 -3.94 -1.75
N ASN A 116 -17.01 -5.19 -1.73
CA ASN A 116 -16.26 -6.33 -1.23
C ASN A 116 -15.08 -6.74 -2.15
N PRO A 117 -14.14 -7.56 -1.65
CA PRO A 117 -12.97 -8.01 -2.40
C PRO A 117 -13.24 -8.65 -3.76
N ALA A 118 -14.32 -9.42 -3.92
CA ALA A 118 -14.65 -10.04 -5.20
C ALA A 118 -15.13 -9.04 -6.28
N LYS A 119 -15.32 -7.76 -5.93
CA LYS A 119 -15.59 -6.67 -6.88
C LYS A 119 -14.39 -5.77 -7.12
N HIS A 120 -13.51 -5.55 -6.11
CA HIS A 120 -12.30 -4.75 -6.33
C HIS A 120 -11.04 -5.58 -6.61
N ASN A 121 -11.09 -6.91 -6.53
CA ASN A 121 -10.03 -7.85 -6.90
C ASN A 121 -8.74 -7.75 -6.06
N ILE A 122 -8.82 -7.32 -4.82
CA ILE A 122 -7.71 -7.30 -3.87
C ILE A 122 -8.10 -8.17 -2.68
N PHE A 123 -7.40 -9.28 -2.47
CA PHE A 123 -7.70 -10.26 -1.43
C PHE A 123 -6.58 -10.39 -0.39
N ASP A 124 -5.36 -9.97 -0.76
CA ASP A 124 -4.15 -10.04 0.07
C ASP A 124 -3.09 -9.10 -0.53
N PHE A 125 -1.91 -8.97 0.07
CA PHE A 125 -0.74 -8.33 -0.53
C PHE A 125 -0.26 -9.09 -1.77
N LEU A 126 -0.37 -10.40 -1.74
CA LEU A 126 0.04 -11.32 -2.80
C LEU A 126 -1.17 -11.93 -3.50
N SER A 127 -1.04 -12.16 -4.78
CA SER A 127 -1.89 -13.02 -5.57
C SER A 127 -1.02 -14.06 -6.28
N ARG A 128 -1.63 -15.03 -6.94
CA ARG A 128 -0.92 -16.08 -7.68
C ARG A 128 -1.24 -16.03 -9.16
N ASP A 129 -0.29 -16.37 -9.98
CA ASP A 129 -0.53 -16.69 -11.39
C ASP A 129 -1.10 -18.11 -11.47
N LEU A 130 -2.32 -18.27 -12.01
CA LEU A 130 -3.01 -19.57 -12.09
C LEU A 130 -2.33 -20.59 -13.01
N ARG A 131 -1.38 -20.15 -13.85
CA ARG A 131 -0.65 -21.02 -14.79
C ARG A 131 0.64 -21.56 -14.20
N THR A 132 1.28 -20.78 -13.34
CA THR A 132 2.62 -21.08 -12.83
C THR A 132 2.66 -21.22 -11.32
N TYR A 133 1.57 -20.86 -10.62
CA TYR A 133 1.47 -20.69 -9.16
C TYR A 133 2.42 -19.63 -8.58
N ALA A 134 3.18 -18.96 -9.45
CA ALA A 134 4.14 -17.93 -9.03
C ALA A 134 3.43 -16.76 -8.33
N PRO A 135 4.09 -16.15 -7.32
CA PRO A 135 3.57 -14.98 -6.64
C PRO A 135 3.51 -13.77 -7.55
N GLU A 136 2.45 -13.00 -7.42
CA GLU A 136 2.30 -11.69 -8.04
C GLU A 136 1.86 -10.68 -6.97
N LEU A 137 2.25 -9.41 -7.10
CA LEU A 137 1.66 -8.36 -6.28
C LEU A 137 0.17 -8.20 -6.63
N SER A 138 -0.68 -8.18 -5.61
CA SER A 138 -2.13 -8.04 -5.82
C SER A 138 -2.52 -6.64 -6.32
N SER A 139 -1.73 -5.60 -5.99
CA SER A 139 -2.04 -4.19 -6.23
C SER A 139 -1.70 -3.70 -7.62
N ALA A 140 -0.54 -4.12 -8.17
CA ALA A 140 -0.03 -3.63 -9.43
C ALA A 140 0.77 -4.70 -10.18
N LYS A 141 0.72 -4.66 -11.51
CA LYS A 141 1.55 -5.49 -12.39
C LYS A 141 2.46 -4.61 -13.22
N VAL A 142 3.76 -4.88 -13.13
CA VAL A 142 4.76 -4.18 -13.93
C VAL A 142 5.05 -5.00 -15.18
N TRP A 143 4.87 -4.38 -16.33
CA TRP A 143 5.22 -4.96 -17.62
C TRP A 143 6.56 -4.38 -18.07
N PRO A 144 7.58 -5.20 -18.32
CA PRO A 144 8.86 -4.71 -18.79
C PRO A 144 8.72 -4.04 -20.16
N SER A 145 9.72 -3.20 -20.51
CA SER A 145 9.81 -2.62 -21.85
C SER A 145 9.83 -3.72 -22.91
N THR A 146 8.95 -3.58 -23.92
CA THR A 146 8.81 -4.56 -25.02
C THR A 146 9.61 -4.16 -26.27
N ARG A 147 10.06 -2.90 -26.34
CA ARG A 147 10.80 -2.38 -27.50
C ARG A 147 12.22 -2.01 -27.09
N PHE A 148 13.21 -2.64 -27.75
CA PHE A 148 14.62 -2.40 -27.51
C PHE A 148 15.33 -2.05 -28.80
N LEU A 149 16.23 -1.04 -28.75
CA LEU A 149 17.22 -0.79 -29.78
C LEU A 149 18.50 -1.51 -29.38
N ARG A 150 18.96 -2.45 -30.17
CA ARG A 150 20.23 -3.13 -29.97
C ARG A 150 21.32 -2.46 -30.81
N ILE A 151 22.38 -1.97 -30.17
CA ILE A 151 23.57 -1.42 -30.81
C ILE A 151 24.78 -2.21 -30.28
N GLY A 152 25.28 -3.12 -31.11
CA GLY A 152 26.33 -4.06 -30.71
C GLY A 152 25.85 -4.98 -29.58
N LYS A 153 26.59 -5.04 -28.49
CA LYS A 153 26.27 -5.84 -27.29
C LYS A 153 25.33 -5.11 -26.31
N ARG A 154 24.93 -3.85 -26.57
CA ARG A 154 24.09 -3.04 -25.70
C ARG A 154 22.65 -3.00 -26.22
N SER A 155 21.70 -3.22 -25.30
CA SER A 155 20.27 -3.11 -25.56
C SER A 155 19.72 -1.87 -24.84
N PHE A 156 19.06 -0.98 -25.60
CA PHE A 156 18.48 0.25 -25.06
C PHE A 156 16.97 0.16 -25.15
N PRO A 157 16.23 0.27 -24.03
CA PRO A 157 14.78 0.26 -24.07
C PRO A 157 14.27 1.50 -24.80
N LEU A 158 13.41 1.30 -25.81
CA LEU A 158 12.74 2.36 -26.56
C LEU A 158 11.37 2.72 -25.98
N SER A 159 10.79 1.84 -25.14
CA SER A 159 9.56 2.09 -24.43
C SER A 159 9.84 2.12 -22.91
N ARG A 160 9.04 2.88 -22.17
CA ARG A 160 9.07 2.81 -20.70
C ARG A 160 8.35 1.53 -20.25
N PRO A 161 8.73 0.94 -19.09
CA PRO A 161 7.90 -0.06 -18.44
C PRO A 161 6.50 0.49 -18.24
N SER A 162 5.47 -0.30 -18.45
CA SER A 162 4.10 0.06 -18.11
C SER A 162 3.72 -0.59 -16.79
N VAL A 163 2.99 0.15 -15.97
CA VAL A 163 2.47 -0.33 -14.69
C VAL A 163 0.96 -0.30 -14.76
N GLU A 164 0.33 -1.42 -14.44
CA GLU A 164 -1.13 -1.56 -14.44
C GLU A 164 -1.64 -1.71 -13.02
N MET A 165 -2.65 -0.92 -12.63
CA MET A 165 -3.40 -1.08 -11.40
C MET A 165 -4.27 -2.33 -11.48
N ARG A 166 -4.13 -3.23 -10.50
CA ARG A 166 -4.94 -4.47 -10.45
C ARG A 166 -6.23 -4.29 -9.66
N ARG A 167 -6.31 -3.31 -8.76
CA ARG A 167 -7.56 -2.96 -8.11
C ARG A 167 -8.61 -2.58 -9.15
N LYS A 168 -9.72 -3.25 -9.11
CA LYS A 168 -10.89 -3.01 -9.96
C LYS A 168 -11.91 -2.17 -9.19
N SER A 169 -13.06 -1.88 -9.79
CA SER A 169 -14.03 -0.90 -9.32
C SER A 169 -13.45 0.52 -9.23
N GLU A 170 -14.29 1.50 -9.32
CA GLU A 170 -13.88 2.89 -9.40
C GLU A 170 -13.89 3.54 -8.01
N PRO A 171 -12.81 4.22 -7.57
CA PRO A 171 -12.80 4.87 -6.27
C PRO A 171 -13.71 6.11 -6.24
N PHE A 172 -14.25 6.43 -5.06
CA PHE A 172 -15.21 7.52 -4.88
C PHE A 172 -14.67 8.89 -5.32
N TRP A 173 -13.38 9.15 -5.18
CA TRP A 173 -12.77 10.43 -5.59
C TRP A 173 -12.76 10.63 -7.12
N LYS A 174 -12.72 9.56 -7.87
CA LYS A 174 -12.81 9.60 -9.33
C LYS A 174 -14.25 9.90 -9.77
N ILE A 175 -15.23 9.29 -9.09
CA ILE A 175 -16.64 9.58 -9.28
C ILE A 175 -16.93 11.04 -8.94
N LEU A 176 -16.48 11.52 -7.78
CA LEU A 176 -16.59 12.93 -7.37
C LEU A 176 -15.96 13.87 -8.39
N GLY A 177 -14.81 13.50 -8.95
CA GLY A 177 -14.13 14.27 -9.99
C GLY A 177 -14.97 14.51 -11.24
N ARG A 178 -15.79 13.53 -11.66
CA ARG A 178 -16.76 13.71 -12.75
C ARG A 178 -17.89 14.68 -12.42
N HIS A 179 -18.20 14.80 -11.13
CA HIS A 179 -19.18 15.78 -10.63
C HIS A 179 -18.57 17.12 -10.22
N ALA A 180 -17.37 17.43 -10.72
CA ALA A 180 -16.62 18.67 -10.45
C ALA A 180 -16.24 18.88 -8.96
N VAL A 181 -16.30 17.85 -8.13
CA VAL A 181 -15.77 17.85 -6.75
C VAL A 181 -14.32 17.40 -6.80
N ARG A 182 -13.40 18.30 -6.50
CA ARG A 182 -11.96 17.99 -6.49
C ARG A 182 -11.58 17.25 -5.22
N SER A 183 -10.69 16.28 -5.36
CA SER A 183 -10.15 15.52 -4.23
C SER A 183 -8.62 15.62 -4.23
N THR A 184 -8.02 15.69 -3.04
CA THR A 184 -6.58 15.54 -2.80
C THR A 184 -6.41 14.28 -1.96
N ILE A 185 -5.82 13.26 -2.56
CA ILE A 185 -5.65 11.91 -2.00
C ILE A 185 -4.17 11.72 -1.71
N LEU A 186 -3.84 11.58 -0.43
CA LEU A 186 -2.47 11.48 0.06
C LEU A 186 -2.26 10.15 0.77
N ARG A 187 -1.35 9.35 0.25
CA ARG A 187 -0.89 8.14 0.91
C ARG A 187 -1.99 7.14 1.27
N VAL A 188 -3.12 7.14 0.57
CA VAL A 188 -4.13 6.08 0.69
C VAL A 188 -3.56 4.80 0.07
N PRO A 189 -3.57 3.65 0.78
CA PRO A 189 -3.04 2.39 0.28
C PRO A 189 -3.68 1.93 -1.05
N VAL A 190 -2.92 1.15 -1.81
CA VAL A 190 -3.31 0.61 -3.13
C VAL A 190 -3.71 1.71 -4.13
N THR A 191 -2.92 2.78 -4.18
CA THR A 191 -3.04 3.88 -5.15
C THR A 191 -1.84 3.96 -6.11
N PHE A 192 -1.03 2.90 -6.19
CA PHE A 192 0.04 2.79 -7.17
C PHE A 192 -0.30 1.76 -8.26
N PRO A 193 -0.17 2.12 -9.57
CA PRO A 193 0.08 3.45 -10.10
C PRO A 193 -1.12 4.39 -9.91
N PRO A 194 -0.89 5.73 -9.81
CA PRO A 194 -1.98 6.69 -9.58
C PRO A 194 -2.95 6.75 -10.75
N GLU A 195 -4.24 6.88 -10.44
CA GLU A 195 -5.28 6.97 -11.44
C GLU A 195 -5.53 8.43 -11.87
N ALA A 196 -5.89 8.64 -13.13
CA ALA A 196 -6.25 9.96 -13.62
C ALA A 196 -7.68 10.36 -13.22
N PHE A 197 -7.83 11.50 -12.54
CA PHE A 197 -9.12 12.08 -12.17
C PHE A 197 -9.03 13.61 -11.99
N ASN A 198 -10.14 14.27 -11.74
CA ASN A 198 -10.16 15.72 -11.47
C ASN A 198 -9.74 15.99 -10.02
N GLY A 199 -8.46 15.87 -9.74
CA GLY A 199 -7.90 16.01 -8.40
C GLY A 199 -6.39 15.85 -8.37
N ARG A 200 -5.88 15.44 -7.21
CA ARG A 200 -4.46 15.19 -6.96
C ARG A 200 -4.33 13.91 -6.15
N GLU A 201 -3.34 13.10 -6.48
CA GLU A 201 -3.03 11.85 -5.77
C GLU A 201 -1.52 11.71 -5.60
N LEU A 202 -1.09 11.33 -4.41
CA LEU A 202 0.24 10.82 -4.12
C LEU A 202 0.11 9.38 -3.67
N SER A 203 0.68 8.46 -4.43
CA SER A 203 0.61 7.01 -4.17
C SER A 203 1.24 6.62 -2.84
N ALA A 204 0.79 5.49 -2.31
CA ALA A 204 1.22 4.92 -1.02
C ALA A 204 1.65 3.46 -1.15
N MET A 205 1.18 2.63 -0.22
CA MET A 205 1.43 1.18 -0.14
C MET A 205 1.43 0.54 -1.52
N CYS A 206 2.42 -0.30 -1.76
CA CYS A 206 2.78 -0.93 -3.02
C CYS A 206 3.52 -0.02 -4.04
N THR A 207 3.82 1.25 -3.72
CA THR A 207 4.82 2.00 -4.48
C THR A 207 6.19 1.37 -4.23
N PRO A 208 6.89 0.88 -5.26
CA PRO A 208 8.16 0.19 -5.08
C PRO A 208 9.31 1.16 -4.77
N ASP A 209 10.43 0.60 -4.36
CA ASP A 209 11.73 1.28 -4.35
C ASP A 209 12.28 1.46 -5.79
N LEU A 210 13.48 2.00 -5.92
CA LEU A 210 14.10 2.23 -7.22
C LEU A 210 14.46 0.93 -7.96
N LEU A 211 14.66 -0.17 -7.23
CA LEU A 211 14.92 -1.51 -7.78
C LEU A 211 13.65 -2.24 -8.23
N GLY A 212 12.48 -1.71 -7.87
CA GLY A 212 11.19 -2.35 -8.14
C GLY A 212 10.76 -3.34 -7.06
N THR A 213 11.46 -3.37 -5.93
CA THR A 213 11.11 -4.18 -4.76
C THR A 213 10.19 -3.42 -3.79
N GLN A 214 9.69 -4.09 -2.76
CA GLN A 214 8.88 -3.47 -1.71
C GLN A 214 9.73 -2.93 -0.55
N GLY A 215 11.00 -2.69 -0.79
CA GLY A 215 11.97 -2.11 0.14
C GLY A 215 13.06 -3.09 0.52
N THR A 216 14.25 -2.93 -0.08
CA THR A 216 15.45 -3.69 0.26
C THR A 216 16.49 -2.75 0.82
N TYR A 217 16.73 -2.82 2.13
CA TYR A 217 17.78 -2.06 2.78
C TYR A 217 19.17 -2.62 2.44
N SER A 218 20.21 -1.85 2.74
CA SER A 218 21.59 -2.30 2.65
C SER A 218 22.31 -2.09 3.98
N HIS A 219 23.21 -2.99 4.30
CA HIS A 219 24.01 -2.95 5.52
C HIS A 219 25.49 -3.14 5.18
N TYR A 220 26.35 -2.28 5.71
CA TYR A 220 27.78 -2.23 5.37
C TYR A 220 28.64 -2.28 6.62
N THR A 221 29.67 -3.13 6.56
CA THR A 221 30.68 -3.31 7.62
C THR A 221 32.07 -2.89 7.20
N ALA A 222 32.19 -2.18 6.06
CA ALA A 222 33.44 -1.69 5.50
C ALA A 222 33.36 -0.21 5.15
N ALA A 223 34.52 0.47 5.09
CA ALA A 223 34.63 1.89 4.75
C ALA A 223 34.25 2.21 3.29
N GLU A 224 34.17 1.22 2.45
CA GLU A 224 33.74 1.36 1.06
C GLU A 224 32.57 0.46 0.79
N GLY A 225 31.61 0.95 0.01
CA GLY A 225 30.40 0.20 -0.32
C GLY A 225 29.82 0.64 -1.66
N VAL A 226 28.78 -0.06 -2.07
CA VAL A 226 28.13 0.17 -3.36
C VAL A 226 26.62 0.06 -3.18
N LEU A 227 25.90 1.10 -3.55
CA LEU A 227 24.44 1.04 -3.66
C LEU A 227 24.04 0.49 -5.03
N ALA A 228 23.20 -0.51 -5.02
CA ALA A 228 22.62 -1.08 -6.23
C ALA A 228 21.50 -0.17 -6.78
N GLY A 229 21.40 -0.10 -8.10
CA GLY A 229 20.36 0.61 -8.82
C GLY A 229 19.79 -0.22 -9.97
N PRO A 230 18.77 0.28 -10.66
CA PRO A 230 18.10 -0.43 -11.74
C PRO A 230 19.06 -0.74 -12.89
N GLU A 231 18.74 -1.77 -13.66
CA GLU A 231 19.50 -2.20 -14.85
C GLU A 231 21.00 -2.50 -14.58
N GLY A 232 21.32 -2.95 -13.34
CA GLY A 232 22.71 -3.25 -12.94
C GLY A 232 23.60 -2.01 -12.76
N THR A 233 23.00 -0.84 -12.61
CA THR A 233 23.76 0.38 -12.25
C THR A 233 24.19 0.33 -10.79
N HIS A 234 25.35 0.93 -10.50
CA HIS A 234 25.93 0.95 -9.17
C HIS A 234 26.44 2.34 -8.82
N VAL A 235 26.29 2.74 -7.55
CA VAL A 235 26.84 4.00 -7.03
C VAL A 235 27.78 3.66 -5.86
N PRO A 236 29.10 3.78 -6.07
CA PRO A 236 30.06 3.57 -5.00
C PRO A 236 30.07 4.75 -4.03
N PHE A 237 30.39 4.46 -2.79
CA PHE A 237 30.66 5.44 -1.75
C PHE A 237 31.88 5.03 -0.91
N ARG A 238 32.43 6.00 -0.18
CA ARG A 238 33.54 5.80 0.76
C ARG A 238 33.28 6.58 2.06
N LEU A 239 33.63 5.98 3.17
CA LEU A 239 33.68 6.65 4.47
C LEU A 239 35.07 7.22 4.69
N HIS A 240 35.15 8.51 4.95
CA HIS A 240 36.40 9.21 5.21
C HIS A 240 36.17 10.39 6.18
N ASN A 241 37.01 10.48 7.22
CA ASN A 241 36.98 11.57 8.20
C ASN A 241 35.58 11.85 8.79
N GLY A 242 34.80 10.81 9.15
CA GLY A 242 33.45 10.97 9.71
C GLY A 242 32.39 11.45 8.70
N CYS A 243 32.69 11.36 7.40
CA CYS A 243 31.77 11.70 6.33
C CYS A 243 31.57 10.51 5.39
N ILE A 244 30.44 10.48 4.69
CA ILE A 244 30.23 9.62 3.52
C ILE A 244 30.46 10.45 2.25
N GLU A 245 31.40 10.00 1.43
CA GLU A 245 31.70 10.58 0.13
C GLU A 245 31.00 9.75 -0.95
N ILE A 246 30.10 10.39 -1.70
CA ILE A 246 29.28 9.74 -2.70
C ILE A 246 28.98 10.69 -3.87
N GLN A 247 29.24 10.29 -5.11
CA GLN A 247 29.02 11.12 -6.31
C GLN A 247 29.61 12.53 -6.22
N SER A 248 30.86 12.64 -5.75
CA SER A 248 31.59 13.91 -5.58
C SER A 248 30.97 14.89 -4.56
N GLN A 249 30.15 14.38 -3.67
CA GLN A 249 29.58 15.10 -2.52
C GLN A 249 30.00 14.42 -1.23
N SER A 250 30.12 15.21 -0.16
CA SER A 250 30.47 14.70 1.17
C SER A 250 29.39 15.09 2.17
N TYR A 251 28.91 14.14 2.95
CA TYR A 251 27.88 14.31 3.96
C TYR A 251 28.42 13.87 5.32
N PRO A 252 28.33 14.71 6.35
CA PRO A 252 28.75 14.33 7.69
C PRO A 252 27.86 13.21 8.24
N LEU A 253 28.50 12.29 8.97
CA LEU A 253 27.85 11.19 9.66
C LEU A 253 27.94 11.42 11.16
N SER A 254 26.80 11.28 11.85
CA SER A 254 26.70 11.28 13.31
C SER A 254 26.15 9.93 13.76
N ILE A 255 26.86 9.26 14.69
CA ILE A 255 26.43 7.94 15.18
C ILE A 255 25.03 8.04 15.76
N GLY A 256 24.15 7.15 15.31
CA GLY A 256 22.76 7.07 15.73
C GLY A 256 21.82 8.06 15.04
N GLU A 257 22.29 8.93 14.13
CA GLU A 257 21.47 9.91 13.43
C GLU A 257 21.35 9.58 11.94
N TYR A 258 20.13 9.69 11.38
CA TYR A 258 19.93 9.57 9.94
C TYR A 258 20.46 10.81 9.20
N THR A 259 21.17 10.60 8.10
CA THR A 259 21.50 11.71 7.19
C THR A 259 20.21 12.36 6.66
N PRO A 260 20.24 13.60 6.18
CA PRO A 260 19.22 14.10 5.27
C PRO A 260 19.06 13.17 4.06
N TRP A 261 17.95 13.31 3.30
CA TRP A 261 17.82 12.59 2.04
C TRP A 261 18.94 12.97 1.07
N ILE A 262 19.74 11.98 0.68
CA ILE A 262 20.81 12.12 -0.30
C ILE A 262 20.27 11.70 -1.66
N ARG A 263 20.36 12.60 -2.64
CA ARG A 263 19.90 12.37 -4.01
C ARG A 263 21.02 11.80 -4.86
N LEU A 264 20.78 10.68 -5.52
CA LEU A 264 21.76 9.94 -6.30
C LEU A 264 21.30 9.69 -7.73
N LYS A 265 22.28 9.57 -8.63
CA LYS A 265 22.07 9.25 -10.05
C LYS A 265 22.47 7.79 -10.30
N PHE A 266 21.53 7.02 -10.82
CA PHE A 266 21.72 5.64 -11.26
C PHE A 266 21.50 5.58 -12.78
N GLY A 267 22.50 5.94 -13.57
CA GLY A 267 22.35 6.12 -15.01
C GLY A 267 21.30 7.21 -15.34
N ARG A 268 20.18 6.82 -15.91
CA ARG A 268 19.04 7.73 -16.21
C ARG A 268 18.08 7.90 -15.04
N ALA A 269 18.04 6.93 -14.13
CA ALA A 269 17.17 6.97 -12.97
C ALA A 269 17.76 7.86 -11.86
N ARG A 270 16.90 8.34 -10.99
CA ARG A 270 17.25 9.11 -9.81
C ARG A 270 16.63 8.50 -8.58
N GLY A 271 17.42 8.38 -7.52
CA GLY A 271 16.98 7.85 -6.25
C GLY A 271 17.34 8.75 -5.09
N ILE A 272 16.71 8.48 -3.96
CA ILE A 272 17.01 9.07 -2.66
C ILE A 272 17.29 7.99 -1.65
N VAL A 273 18.22 8.25 -0.73
CA VAL A 273 18.62 7.33 0.33
C VAL A 273 18.98 8.12 1.59
N ARG A 274 18.81 7.52 2.75
CA ARG A 274 19.38 7.99 4.03
C ARG A 274 20.34 6.94 4.54
N PHE A 275 21.39 7.39 5.20
CA PHE A 275 22.32 6.51 5.92
C PHE A 275 22.18 6.73 7.41
N LEU A 276 22.38 5.67 8.16
CA LEU A 276 22.46 5.67 9.62
C LEU A 276 23.71 4.91 10.05
N PRO A 277 24.76 5.59 10.52
CA PRO A 277 25.87 4.92 11.16
C PRO A 277 25.48 4.53 12.59
N THR A 278 25.63 3.27 12.94
CA THR A 278 25.51 2.79 14.32
C THR A 278 26.89 2.71 14.99
N ARG A 279 27.94 2.55 14.17
CA ARG A 279 29.34 2.55 14.59
C ARG A 279 30.24 2.96 13.45
N LEU A 280 31.31 3.71 13.75
CA LEU A 280 32.28 4.20 12.75
C LEU A 280 33.75 3.85 13.09
N ASP A 281 34.05 3.47 14.34
CA ASP A 281 35.38 3.14 14.83
C ASP A 281 35.27 2.18 16.05
N PRO A 282 36.10 1.10 16.17
CA PRO A 282 37.06 0.63 15.18
C PRO A 282 36.41 -0.10 13.99
N ASP A 283 35.21 -0.67 14.20
CA ASP A 283 34.46 -1.39 13.18
C ASP A 283 33.37 -0.50 12.64
N ILE A 284 33.13 -0.61 11.36
CA ILE A 284 32.04 0.12 10.70
C ILE A 284 30.76 -0.70 10.76
N ASP A 285 29.68 -0.01 11.07
CA ASP A 285 28.32 -0.53 11.05
C ASP A 285 27.40 0.57 10.52
N LEU A 286 27.04 0.48 9.23
CA LEU A 286 26.32 1.49 8.48
C LEU A 286 25.10 0.89 7.82
N TYR A 287 23.93 1.34 8.23
CA TYR A 287 22.68 1.04 7.56
C TYR A 287 22.39 2.09 6.47
N ALA A 288 21.85 1.64 5.35
CA ALA A 288 21.27 2.49 4.31
C ALA A 288 19.82 2.08 4.04
N THR A 289 18.91 3.05 4.05
CA THR A 289 17.51 2.80 3.67
C THR A 289 17.42 2.19 2.27
N PRO A 290 16.34 1.51 1.90
CA PRO A 290 16.06 1.22 0.50
C PRO A 290 16.23 2.49 -0.36
N VAL A 291 16.83 2.33 -1.55
CA VAL A 291 16.98 3.46 -2.47
C VAL A 291 15.63 3.74 -3.10
N GLN A 292 14.99 4.82 -2.69
CA GLN A 292 13.65 5.18 -3.09
C GLN A 292 13.65 6.05 -4.35
N ILE A 293 12.51 6.14 -5.03
CA ILE A 293 12.32 6.99 -6.21
C ILE A 293 12.46 8.46 -5.80
N ASP A 294 13.30 9.23 -6.52
CA ASP A 294 13.41 10.68 -6.27
C ASP A 294 12.09 11.40 -6.64
N PRO A 295 11.38 12.03 -5.68
CA PRO A 295 10.11 12.69 -5.95
C PRO A 295 10.23 13.91 -6.89
N GLU A 296 11.43 14.49 -7.05
CA GLU A 296 11.66 15.56 -8.02
C GLU A 296 11.92 15.07 -9.44
N ASN A 297 12.31 13.79 -9.58
CA ASN A 297 12.58 13.18 -10.89
C ASN A 297 12.07 11.73 -10.90
N PRO A 298 10.77 11.50 -10.73
CA PRO A 298 10.24 10.15 -10.56
C PRO A 298 10.42 9.32 -11.84
N SER A 299 11.03 8.14 -11.69
CA SER A 299 11.24 7.16 -12.76
C SER A 299 9.96 6.36 -13.06
N LEU A 300 9.06 6.27 -12.10
CA LEU A 300 7.73 5.65 -12.20
C LEU A 300 6.65 6.69 -11.85
N PRO A 301 5.40 6.50 -12.31
CA PRO A 301 4.30 7.39 -11.96
C PRO A 301 3.91 7.18 -10.50
N ILE A 302 4.32 8.09 -9.61
CA ILE A 302 3.98 8.06 -8.17
C ILE A 302 2.94 9.11 -7.77
N SER A 303 2.48 9.93 -8.72
CA SER A 303 1.44 10.94 -8.45
C SER A 303 0.59 11.25 -9.66
N HIS A 304 -0.64 11.69 -9.40
CA HIS A 304 -1.51 12.33 -10.39
C HIS A 304 -1.90 13.75 -9.93
N PRO A 305 -1.75 14.79 -10.77
CA PRO A 305 -0.99 14.80 -12.04
C PRO A 305 0.50 14.45 -11.83
N PRO A 306 1.24 14.06 -12.86
CA PRO A 306 2.64 13.63 -12.70
C PRO A 306 3.56 14.65 -12.00
N PHE A 307 3.28 15.95 -12.16
CA PHE A 307 4.04 17.03 -11.52
C PHE A 307 3.72 17.20 -10.02
N TYR A 308 2.71 16.52 -9.46
CA TYR A 308 2.28 16.75 -8.09
C TYR A 308 3.32 16.27 -7.06
N ALA A 309 4.01 15.15 -7.32
CA ALA A 309 5.14 14.70 -6.50
C ALA A 309 6.27 15.74 -6.49
N ILE A 310 6.60 16.28 -7.68
CA ILE A 310 7.62 17.33 -7.83
C ILE A 310 7.21 18.59 -7.07
N TYR A 311 5.95 18.99 -7.19
CA TYR A 311 5.40 20.16 -6.48
C TYR A 311 5.52 20.00 -4.96
N LEU A 312 5.16 18.84 -4.42
CA LEU A 312 5.28 18.57 -2.97
C LEU A 312 6.75 18.60 -2.52
N ALA A 313 7.65 17.98 -3.28
CA ALA A 313 9.08 17.98 -2.95
C ALA A 313 9.70 19.39 -2.97
N LYS A 314 9.28 20.25 -3.91
CA LYS A 314 9.73 21.65 -3.95
C LYS A 314 9.15 22.50 -2.83
N LEU A 315 7.94 22.19 -2.37
CA LEU A 315 7.23 22.94 -1.34
C LEU A 315 7.66 22.55 0.08
N LEU A 316 7.83 21.26 0.32
CA LEU A 316 7.99 20.69 1.67
C LEU A 316 9.37 20.07 1.92
N GLY A 317 10.19 19.96 0.88
CA GLY A 317 11.45 19.21 0.92
C GLY A 317 11.29 17.77 0.39
N THR A 318 12.41 17.06 0.29
CA THR A 318 12.45 15.65 -0.13
C THR A 318 11.76 14.79 0.92
N TYR A 319 11.03 13.78 0.49
CA TYR A 319 10.24 12.91 1.34
C TYR A 319 10.29 11.44 0.87
N ALA A 320 9.94 10.53 1.76
CA ALA A 320 9.87 9.10 1.48
C ALA A 320 8.79 8.79 0.42
N THR A 321 9.18 8.08 -0.63
CA THR A 321 8.30 7.68 -1.74
C THR A 321 7.95 6.20 -1.73
N LEU A 322 8.70 5.37 -1.02
CA LEU A 322 8.40 3.95 -0.84
C LEU A 322 7.02 3.77 -0.20
N GLY A 323 6.29 2.76 -0.63
CA GLY A 323 4.93 2.51 -0.16
C GLY A 323 4.84 2.25 1.33
N LEU A 324 5.72 1.39 1.85
CA LEU A 324 5.93 1.10 3.27
C LEU A 324 7.36 1.51 3.60
N ALA A 325 7.53 2.74 4.05
CA ALA A 325 8.85 3.37 4.15
C ALA A 325 9.53 3.14 5.50
N GLU A 326 8.78 2.83 6.55
CA GLU A 326 9.30 2.41 7.85
C GLU A 326 9.86 0.99 7.74
N ASP A 327 11.17 0.85 7.93
CA ASP A 327 11.88 -0.40 7.66
C ASP A 327 11.77 -1.40 8.81
N THR A 328 10.59 -2.00 8.93
CA THR A 328 10.32 -3.06 9.90
C THR A 328 11.21 -4.28 9.67
N TRP A 329 11.63 -4.50 8.42
CA TRP A 329 12.47 -5.66 8.11
C TRP A 329 13.90 -5.47 8.62
N ALA A 330 14.48 -4.27 8.50
CA ALA A 330 15.78 -3.95 9.07
C ALA A 330 15.80 -4.10 10.60
N LEU A 331 14.72 -3.70 11.30
CA LEU A 331 14.57 -3.95 12.74
C LEU A 331 14.43 -5.45 13.04
N ASN A 332 13.64 -6.16 12.25
CA ASN A 332 13.37 -7.58 12.43
C ASN A 332 14.62 -8.46 12.28
N GLU A 333 15.51 -8.08 11.37
CA GLU A 333 16.80 -8.75 11.13
C GLU A 333 17.95 -8.18 11.98
N GLY A 334 17.68 -7.18 12.81
CA GLY A 334 18.68 -6.59 13.72
C GLY A 334 19.70 -5.67 13.03
N ALA A 335 19.43 -5.24 11.78
CA ALA A 335 20.26 -4.28 11.07
C ALA A 335 20.17 -2.87 11.65
N ILE A 336 19.05 -2.55 12.32
CA ILE A 336 18.86 -1.34 13.13
C ILE A 336 18.22 -1.70 14.47
N GLY A 337 18.49 -0.88 15.50
CA GLY A 337 17.86 -1.03 16.81
C GLY A 337 16.51 -0.33 16.92
N GLU A 338 15.78 -0.58 18.02
CA GLU A 338 14.44 -0.01 18.30
C GLU A 338 14.44 1.52 18.21
N ASP A 339 15.41 2.20 18.81
CA ASP A 339 15.52 3.66 18.77
C ASP A 339 15.73 4.22 17.35
N ALA A 340 16.51 3.51 16.55
CA ALA A 340 16.76 3.90 15.16
C ALA A 340 15.50 3.76 14.31
N PHE A 341 14.75 2.67 14.51
CA PHE A 341 13.46 2.46 13.84
C PHE A 341 12.43 3.54 14.23
N LEU A 342 12.31 3.84 15.53
CA LEU A 342 11.38 4.88 16.01
C LEU A 342 11.74 6.27 15.46
N ARG A 343 13.04 6.61 15.38
CA ARG A 343 13.48 7.84 14.71
C ARG A 343 13.13 7.87 13.23
N GLN A 344 13.28 6.74 12.53
CA GLN A 344 12.88 6.65 11.11
C GLN A 344 11.38 6.87 10.95
N ALA A 345 10.57 6.20 11.79
CA ALA A 345 9.12 6.33 11.78
C ALA A 345 8.66 7.78 12.06
N ASP A 346 9.27 8.46 13.03
CA ASP A 346 9.01 9.88 13.34
C ASP A 346 9.35 10.80 12.16
N LEU A 347 10.49 10.59 11.49
CA LEU A 347 10.87 11.37 10.32
C LEU A 347 9.85 11.22 9.18
N ILE A 348 9.42 9.99 8.88
CA ILE A 348 8.43 9.69 7.83
C ILE A 348 7.07 10.28 8.20
N GLN A 349 6.66 10.15 9.46
CA GLN A 349 5.40 10.73 9.95
C GLN A 349 5.38 12.25 9.83
N LYS A 350 6.46 12.94 10.17
CA LYS A 350 6.58 14.41 10.01
C LYS A 350 6.48 14.86 8.56
N GLU A 351 7.09 14.12 7.64
CA GLU A 351 6.96 14.37 6.20
C GLU A 351 5.48 14.25 5.76
N ARG A 352 4.77 13.23 6.24
CA ARG A 352 3.35 12.98 5.93
C ARG A 352 2.44 14.04 6.57
N GLU A 353 2.70 14.40 7.83
CA GLU A 353 2.00 15.48 8.53
C GLU A 353 2.10 16.80 7.74
N ALA A 354 3.30 17.16 7.27
CA ALA A 354 3.50 18.36 6.47
C ALA A 354 2.69 18.34 5.15
N MET A 355 2.62 17.19 4.46
CA MET A 355 1.80 17.03 3.25
C MET A 355 0.30 17.21 3.55
N PHE A 356 -0.18 16.58 4.61
CA PHE A 356 -1.59 16.63 5.00
C PHE A 356 -2.03 18.06 5.33
N PHE A 357 -1.29 18.76 6.19
CA PHE A 357 -1.64 20.12 6.56
C PHE A 357 -1.49 21.11 5.40
N SER A 358 -0.47 20.94 4.56
CA SER A 358 -0.37 21.69 3.31
C SER A 358 -1.57 21.50 2.38
N ALA A 359 -2.13 20.28 2.31
CA ALA A 359 -3.35 20.02 1.55
C ALA A 359 -4.59 20.67 2.20
N LEU A 360 -4.73 20.61 3.52
CA LEU A 360 -5.84 21.23 4.26
C LEU A 360 -5.88 22.75 4.10
N GLU A 361 -4.73 23.42 4.18
CA GLU A 361 -4.60 24.86 4.00
C GLU A 361 -5.06 25.33 2.61
N ARG A 362 -4.72 24.53 1.58
CA ARG A 362 -4.99 24.87 0.18
C ARG A 362 -6.33 24.37 -0.33
N THR A 363 -7.06 23.57 0.45
CA THR A 363 -8.36 23.00 0.05
C THR A 363 -9.49 23.70 0.78
N ARG A 364 -10.19 24.59 0.08
CA ARG A 364 -11.39 25.27 0.58
C ARG A 364 -12.69 24.50 0.32
N ARG A 365 -12.70 23.66 -0.72
CA ARG A 365 -13.85 22.87 -1.18
C ARG A 365 -13.38 21.53 -1.73
N GLY A 366 -14.20 20.48 -1.55
CA GLY A 366 -13.90 19.14 -2.01
C GLY A 366 -13.35 18.22 -0.92
N VAL A 367 -12.61 17.20 -1.28
CA VAL A 367 -12.13 16.16 -0.36
C VAL A 367 -10.63 16.30 -0.13
N VAL A 368 -10.20 16.12 1.12
CA VAL A 368 -8.82 15.80 1.48
C VAL A 368 -8.86 14.47 2.22
N ALA A 369 -8.20 13.46 1.69
CA ALA A 369 -7.98 12.18 2.36
C ALA A 369 -6.48 11.96 2.53
N CYS A 370 -6.06 11.56 3.73
CA CYS A 370 -4.67 11.21 4.04
C CYS A 370 -4.65 10.01 4.98
N VAL A 371 -3.79 9.03 4.69
CA VAL A 371 -3.58 7.88 5.58
C VAL A 371 -2.19 7.96 6.21
N PHE A 372 -2.14 7.80 7.52
CA PHE A 372 -0.93 7.65 8.33
C PHE A 372 -0.80 6.16 8.67
N ASP A 373 0.16 5.49 8.04
CA ASP A 373 0.46 4.07 8.27
C ASP A 373 1.53 3.85 9.34
N THR A 374 2.12 4.90 9.88
CA THR A 374 3.10 4.82 10.98
C THR A 374 2.50 4.17 12.23
N THR A 375 1.20 4.36 12.51
CA THR A 375 0.50 3.69 13.62
C THR A 375 0.52 2.17 13.48
N ASP A 376 0.23 1.65 12.31
CA ASP A 376 0.32 0.24 11.98
C ASP A 376 1.76 -0.27 12.11
N ARG A 377 2.72 0.41 11.44
CA ARG A 377 4.12 0.00 11.40
C ARG A 377 4.76 -0.09 12.78
N VAL A 378 4.48 0.87 13.65
CA VAL A 378 5.00 0.88 15.03
C VAL A 378 4.29 -0.19 15.87
N GLN A 379 2.98 -0.39 15.72
CA GLN A 379 2.27 -1.43 16.47
C GLN A 379 2.72 -2.84 16.12
N HIS A 380 3.05 -3.11 14.86
CA HIS A 380 3.64 -4.39 14.49
C HIS A 380 4.88 -4.72 15.32
N MET A 381 5.75 -3.72 15.55
CA MET A 381 7.03 -3.93 16.24
C MET A 381 6.90 -3.84 17.77
N PHE A 382 5.98 -3.03 18.28
CA PHE A 382 5.94 -2.64 19.69
C PHE A 382 4.58 -2.92 20.38
N HIS A 383 3.73 -3.74 19.81
CA HIS A 383 2.47 -4.13 20.48
C HIS A 383 2.76 -4.67 21.88
N GLY A 384 1.99 -4.20 22.88
CA GLY A 384 2.21 -4.54 24.28
C GLY A 384 3.31 -3.71 24.99
N ARG A 385 3.88 -2.68 24.34
CA ARG A 385 4.84 -1.71 24.91
C ARG A 385 4.15 -0.36 25.13
N PRO A 386 3.47 -0.16 26.27
CA PRO A 386 2.73 1.09 26.51
C PRO A 386 3.62 2.33 26.51
N ASP A 387 4.88 2.21 26.88
CA ASP A 387 5.90 3.26 26.84
C ASP A 387 6.16 3.83 25.44
N ILE A 388 5.83 3.07 24.38
CA ILE A 388 5.97 3.47 22.98
C ILE A 388 4.60 3.75 22.34
N ILE A 389 3.62 2.90 22.61
CA ILE A 389 2.30 2.97 21.97
C ILE A 389 1.48 4.16 22.49
N GLU A 390 1.50 4.46 23.80
CA GLU A 390 0.74 5.59 24.35
C GLU A 390 1.20 6.95 23.79
N PRO A 391 2.52 7.27 23.75
CA PRO A 391 3.00 8.48 23.07
C PRO A 391 2.60 8.59 21.60
N LEU A 392 2.65 7.48 20.86
CA LEU A 392 2.23 7.43 19.46
C LEU A 392 0.75 7.81 19.30
N TYR A 393 -0.14 7.23 20.13
CA TYR A 393 -1.57 7.55 20.12
C TYR A 393 -1.84 9.00 20.51
N CYS A 394 -1.10 9.52 21.50
CA CYS A 394 -1.17 10.94 21.88
C CYS A 394 -0.75 11.86 20.73
N ASP A 395 0.24 11.48 19.93
CA ASP A 395 0.66 12.25 18.76
C ASP A 395 -0.40 12.19 17.64
N MET A 396 -1.04 11.04 17.43
CA MET A 396 -2.18 10.95 16.50
C MET A 396 -3.35 11.83 16.97
N ASP A 397 -3.66 11.85 18.25
CA ASP A 397 -4.69 12.75 18.82
C ASP A 397 -4.35 14.22 18.61
N ARG A 398 -3.08 14.61 18.75
CA ARG A 398 -2.57 15.95 18.43
C ARG A 398 -2.82 16.31 16.95
N ILE A 399 -2.52 15.37 16.02
CA ILE A 399 -2.77 15.55 14.59
C ILE A 399 -4.27 15.72 14.32
N VAL A 400 -5.12 14.92 14.97
CA VAL A 400 -6.59 15.06 14.89
C VAL A 400 -7.02 16.44 15.39
N GLY A 401 -6.53 16.88 16.55
CA GLY A 401 -6.84 18.20 17.12
C GLY A 401 -6.47 19.34 16.18
N LYS A 402 -5.29 19.26 15.56
CA LYS A 402 -4.84 20.22 14.56
C LYS A 402 -5.68 20.18 13.27
N ALA A 403 -6.11 19.00 12.83
CA ALA A 403 -6.98 18.85 11.66
C ALA A 403 -8.38 19.45 11.89
N LEU A 404 -8.92 19.30 13.09
CA LEU A 404 -10.20 19.89 13.49
C LEU A 404 -10.20 21.44 13.43
N ALA A 405 -9.05 22.09 13.56
CA ALA A 405 -8.96 23.54 13.40
C ALA A 405 -9.21 24.01 11.94
N TYR A 406 -9.14 23.12 10.97
CA TYR A 406 -9.50 23.37 9.58
C TYR A 406 -10.97 23.03 9.25
N ALA A 407 -11.75 22.60 10.23
CA ALA A 407 -13.17 22.29 10.09
C ALA A 407 -14.04 23.47 10.53
N ASP A 408 -15.08 23.73 9.75
CA ASP A 408 -16.15 24.67 10.07
C ASP A 408 -17.50 24.00 9.87
N ALA A 409 -18.60 24.72 10.05
CA ALA A 409 -19.96 24.19 9.93
C ALA A 409 -20.27 23.51 8.56
N GLY A 410 -19.51 23.86 7.52
CA GLY A 410 -19.63 23.26 6.18
C GLY A 410 -18.59 22.15 5.91
N THR A 411 -17.90 21.66 6.94
CA THR A 411 -16.84 20.66 6.81
C THR A 411 -17.21 19.38 7.56
N ALA A 412 -17.28 18.26 6.84
CA ALA A 412 -17.39 16.92 7.42
C ALA A 412 -15.98 16.39 7.74
N VAL A 413 -15.78 15.83 8.93
CA VAL A 413 -14.51 15.23 9.36
C VAL A 413 -14.77 13.80 9.76
N PHE A 414 -13.97 12.89 9.21
CA PHE A 414 -13.93 11.49 9.56
C PHE A 414 -12.48 11.12 9.93
N VAL A 415 -12.31 10.54 11.11
CA VAL A 415 -11.07 9.89 11.54
C VAL A 415 -11.38 8.41 11.64
N LEU A 416 -10.62 7.58 10.91
CA LEU A 416 -10.91 6.15 10.84
C LEU A 416 -9.63 5.33 10.80
N SER A 417 -9.71 4.09 11.27
CA SER A 417 -8.74 3.05 10.95
C SER A 417 -9.43 1.90 10.22
N ASP A 418 -8.67 1.20 9.45
CA ASP A 418 -9.12 0.08 8.63
C ASP A 418 -9.24 -1.22 9.42
N HIS A 419 -8.47 -1.38 10.49
CA HIS A 419 -8.49 -2.49 11.45
C HIS A 419 -7.91 -2.05 12.81
N GLY A 420 -8.01 -2.94 13.81
CA GLY A 420 -7.32 -2.88 15.10
C GLY A 420 -6.10 -3.80 15.11
N PHE A 421 -5.67 -4.24 16.31
CA PHE A 421 -4.47 -5.06 16.52
C PHE A 421 -4.69 -6.17 17.55
N CYS A 422 -3.91 -7.26 17.42
CA CYS A 422 -3.74 -8.31 18.42
C CYS A 422 -2.25 -8.61 18.64
N ALA A 423 -1.91 -9.26 19.75
CA ALA A 423 -0.58 -9.81 19.94
C ALA A 423 -0.28 -10.91 18.92
N PHE A 424 0.97 -11.03 18.48
CA PHE A 424 1.47 -12.13 17.68
C PHE A 424 2.55 -12.91 18.43
N ARG A 425 2.24 -14.13 18.82
CA ARG A 425 3.11 -15.00 19.65
C ARG A 425 3.55 -16.25 18.91
N ARG A 426 2.65 -16.85 18.11
CA ARG A 426 2.90 -18.12 17.44
C ARG A 426 2.41 -18.12 15.99
N GLY A 427 3.22 -18.66 15.10
CA GLY A 427 2.91 -18.86 13.69
C GLY A 427 2.24 -20.19 13.41
N VAL A 428 1.30 -20.21 12.47
CA VAL A 428 0.64 -21.42 11.94
C VAL A 428 1.10 -21.62 10.50
N ASN A 429 1.66 -22.79 10.20
CA ASN A 429 1.97 -23.20 8.84
C ASN A 429 0.86 -24.11 8.28
N LEU A 430 -0.06 -23.51 7.52
CA LEU A 430 -1.19 -24.23 6.95
C LEU A 430 -0.76 -25.28 5.92
N ASN A 431 0.31 -25.04 5.14
CA ASN A 431 0.78 -26.02 4.18
C ASN A 431 1.38 -27.26 4.86
N SER A 432 2.06 -27.08 6.01
CA SER A 432 2.54 -28.20 6.83
C SER A 432 1.38 -28.99 7.43
N TRP A 433 0.30 -28.30 7.83
CA TRP A 433 -0.93 -28.95 8.27
C TRP A 433 -1.60 -29.71 7.12
N LEU A 434 -1.74 -29.11 5.93
CA LEU A 434 -2.31 -29.74 4.74
C LEU A 434 -1.51 -30.97 4.30
N LEU A 435 -0.17 -30.93 4.39
CA LEU A 435 0.70 -32.07 4.13
C LEU A 435 0.41 -33.21 5.12
N ARG A 436 0.35 -32.89 6.42
CA ARG A 436 0.08 -33.86 7.49
C ARG A 436 -1.29 -34.52 7.33
N GLU A 437 -2.29 -33.75 6.93
CA GLU A 437 -3.67 -34.25 6.73
C GLU A 437 -3.91 -34.89 5.35
N GLY A 438 -2.90 -34.91 4.46
CA GLY A 438 -2.99 -35.57 3.15
C GLY A 438 -3.70 -34.74 2.06
N TYR A 439 -3.86 -33.45 2.24
CA TYR A 439 -4.40 -32.52 1.21
C TYR A 439 -3.34 -31.96 0.29
N LEU A 440 -2.09 -31.94 0.74
CA LEU A 440 -0.93 -31.49 0.00
C LEU A 440 0.11 -32.62 -0.06
N ALA A 441 0.84 -32.69 -1.16
CA ALA A 441 1.93 -33.63 -1.34
C ALA A 441 3.20 -32.89 -1.81
N LEU A 442 4.35 -33.41 -1.42
CA LEU A 442 5.65 -32.94 -1.88
C LEU A 442 6.20 -33.84 -2.99
N ASP A 443 7.09 -33.32 -3.78
CA ASP A 443 7.87 -34.08 -4.77
C ASP A 443 8.64 -35.21 -4.10
N ALA A 444 8.89 -36.26 -4.83
CA ALA A 444 9.48 -37.51 -4.31
C ALA A 444 10.83 -37.26 -3.63
N GLY A 445 10.92 -37.70 -2.37
CA GLY A 445 12.14 -37.56 -1.55
C GLY A 445 12.26 -36.25 -0.76
N LEU A 446 11.31 -35.31 -0.90
CA LEU A 446 11.28 -34.10 -0.09
C LEU A 446 10.50 -34.30 1.21
N THR A 447 10.97 -33.66 2.29
CA THR A 447 10.29 -33.59 3.60
C THR A 447 9.87 -32.15 3.96
N ALA A 448 10.31 -31.17 3.16
CA ALA A 448 9.97 -29.75 3.23
C ALA A 448 9.99 -29.16 1.83
N SER A 449 9.32 -28.03 1.62
CA SER A 449 9.33 -27.34 0.31
C SER A 449 10.22 -26.10 0.33
N GLY A 450 10.50 -25.53 -0.85
CA GLY A 450 11.08 -24.20 -1.01
C GLY A 450 10.02 -23.10 -0.84
N ASP A 451 10.48 -21.84 -0.93
CA ASP A 451 9.59 -20.69 -0.99
C ASP A 451 8.77 -20.69 -2.29
N TYR A 452 7.63 -20.01 -2.27
CA TYR A 452 6.76 -19.82 -3.42
C TYR A 452 6.23 -21.13 -4.01
N LEU A 453 5.88 -22.08 -3.11
CA LEU A 453 5.30 -23.38 -3.46
C LEU A 453 6.23 -24.29 -4.28
N ASP A 454 7.55 -24.05 -4.24
CA ASP A 454 8.55 -24.88 -4.91
C ASP A 454 8.65 -26.28 -4.24
N GLY A 455 8.65 -27.34 -5.01
CA GLY A 455 8.70 -28.72 -4.52
C GLY A 455 7.33 -29.31 -4.14
N ILE A 456 6.22 -28.70 -4.55
CA ILE A 456 4.87 -29.23 -4.39
C ILE A 456 4.52 -30.19 -5.54
N ASP A 457 4.13 -31.44 -5.23
CA ASP A 457 3.56 -32.39 -6.20
C ASP A 457 2.10 -32.02 -6.51
N TRP A 458 1.92 -31.20 -7.55
CA TRP A 458 0.60 -30.72 -7.96
C TRP A 458 -0.34 -31.81 -8.46
N ALA A 459 0.19 -32.97 -8.90
CA ALA A 459 -0.62 -34.10 -9.35
C ALA A 459 -1.32 -34.82 -8.18
N LYS A 460 -0.91 -34.56 -6.94
CA LYS A 460 -1.48 -35.16 -5.72
C LYS A 460 -2.01 -34.11 -4.73
N THR A 461 -1.78 -32.82 -4.98
CA THR A 461 -2.18 -31.73 -4.08
C THR A 461 -3.59 -31.27 -4.39
N ARG A 462 -4.50 -31.37 -3.41
CA ARG A 462 -5.91 -30.96 -3.49
C ARG A 462 -6.13 -29.52 -3.00
N ALA A 463 -5.34 -29.07 -2.00
CA ALA A 463 -5.44 -27.74 -1.43
C ALA A 463 -4.05 -27.22 -1.03
N TYR A 464 -3.89 -25.90 -1.04
CA TYR A 464 -2.65 -25.22 -0.67
C TYR A 464 -2.96 -23.84 -0.08
N ALA A 465 -2.09 -23.34 0.81
CA ALA A 465 -2.18 -22.00 1.38
C ALA A 465 -1.11 -21.09 0.79
N PHE A 466 -1.44 -19.82 0.60
CA PHE A 466 -0.53 -18.80 0.10
C PHE A 466 -0.99 -17.41 0.56
N GLY A 467 -0.05 -16.55 0.95
CA GLY A 467 -0.34 -15.24 1.53
C GLY A 467 -0.66 -15.34 3.03
N LEU A 468 -1.38 -14.35 3.55
CA LEU A 468 -1.57 -14.16 5.00
C LEU A 468 -2.81 -14.85 5.56
N GLY A 469 -3.84 -15.09 4.76
CA GLY A 469 -5.07 -15.71 5.25
C GLY A 469 -5.81 -16.58 4.22
N GLY A 470 -5.22 -16.77 3.03
CA GLY A 470 -5.84 -17.47 1.93
C GLY A 470 -5.51 -18.96 1.86
N LEU A 471 -6.55 -19.82 1.72
CA LEU A 471 -6.41 -21.22 1.36
C LEU A 471 -7.13 -21.47 0.04
N TYR A 472 -6.48 -22.17 -0.87
CA TYR A 472 -6.94 -22.40 -2.24
C TYR A 472 -7.12 -23.89 -2.51
N LEU A 473 -8.16 -24.24 -3.24
CA LEU A 473 -8.31 -25.56 -3.82
C LEU A 473 -7.57 -25.62 -5.16
N ASN A 474 -6.92 -26.73 -5.45
CA ASN A 474 -6.29 -26.98 -6.75
C ASN A 474 -7.34 -27.49 -7.75
N LEU A 475 -8.20 -26.56 -8.23
CA LEU A 475 -9.39 -26.86 -9.03
C LEU A 475 -9.03 -27.16 -10.49
N ARG A 476 -9.62 -28.22 -11.01
CA ARG A 476 -9.54 -28.56 -12.43
C ARG A 476 -10.20 -27.47 -13.29
N GLY A 477 -9.46 -26.98 -14.30
CA GLY A 477 -9.94 -25.94 -15.18
C GLY A 477 -9.71 -24.50 -14.69
N ARG A 478 -9.33 -24.30 -13.41
CA ARG A 478 -8.92 -23.03 -12.86
C ARG A 478 -7.39 -22.93 -12.73
N GLU A 479 -6.79 -23.82 -11.98
CA GLU A 479 -5.33 -23.93 -11.89
C GLU A 479 -4.77 -24.81 -13.02
N ALA A 480 -3.55 -24.52 -13.48
CA ALA A 480 -2.89 -25.22 -14.59
C ALA A 480 -2.76 -26.75 -14.36
N HIS A 481 -2.51 -27.13 -13.12
CA HIS A 481 -2.37 -28.53 -12.69
C HIS A 481 -3.48 -28.94 -11.71
N GLY A 482 -4.67 -28.33 -11.85
CA GLY A 482 -5.81 -28.61 -10.99
C GLY A 482 -6.30 -30.05 -11.10
N ILE A 483 -6.51 -30.67 -9.95
CA ILE A 483 -6.97 -32.09 -9.87
C ILE A 483 -8.35 -32.23 -9.25
N VAL A 484 -8.80 -31.28 -8.43
CA VAL A 484 -10.11 -31.33 -7.77
C VAL A 484 -11.20 -30.98 -8.77
N PRO A 485 -12.15 -31.85 -9.03
CA PRO A 485 -13.31 -31.55 -9.87
C PRO A 485 -14.21 -30.49 -9.22
N GLU A 486 -14.92 -29.71 -10.02
CA GLU A 486 -15.80 -28.64 -9.52
C GLU A 486 -16.91 -29.18 -8.62
N GLU A 487 -17.45 -30.38 -8.95
CA GLU A 487 -18.48 -31.07 -8.18
C GLU A 487 -18.03 -31.51 -6.77
N GLU A 488 -16.73 -31.71 -6.56
CA GLU A 488 -16.16 -32.09 -5.25
C GLU A 488 -15.73 -30.84 -4.43
N ALA A 489 -15.68 -29.65 -5.03
CA ALA A 489 -15.12 -28.46 -4.41
C ALA A 489 -15.87 -28.08 -3.14
N VAL A 490 -17.19 -28.08 -3.14
CA VAL A 490 -18.02 -27.69 -1.98
C VAL A 490 -17.84 -28.64 -0.82
N GLU A 491 -17.83 -29.97 -1.09
CA GLU A 491 -17.62 -30.98 -0.04
C GLU A 491 -16.23 -30.86 0.59
N LEU A 492 -15.19 -30.60 -0.23
CA LEU A 492 -13.83 -30.40 0.25
C LEU A 492 -13.71 -29.12 1.06
N GLN A 493 -14.37 -28.01 0.64
CA GLN A 493 -14.44 -26.79 1.44
C GLN A 493 -15.10 -27.04 2.80
N ASP A 494 -16.22 -27.74 2.84
CA ASP A 494 -16.93 -28.07 4.07
C ASP A 494 -16.10 -28.96 5.01
N GLU A 495 -15.35 -29.91 4.45
CA GLU A 495 -14.43 -30.73 5.21
C GLU A 495 -13.30 -29.86 5.83
N LEU A 496 -12.66 -29.01 5.05
CA LEU A 496 -11.59 -28.14 5.50
C LEU A 496 -12.09 -27.13 6.54
N VAL A 497 -13.27 -26.52 6.35
CA VAL A 497 -13.89 -25.62 7.33
C VAL A 497 -14.11 -26.32 8.67
N ARG A 498 -14.65 -27.54 8.66
CA ARG A 498 -14.87 -28.31 9.90
C ARG A 498 -13.58 -28.66 10.62
N LYS A 499 -12.50 -28.99 9.89
CA LYS A 499 -11.21 -29.39 10.48
C LYS A 499 -10.39 -28.20 10.95
N LEU A 500 -10.47 -27.07 10.27
CA LEU A 500 -9.68 -25.88 10.59
C LEU A 500 -10.35 -25.01 11.66
N THR A 501 -11.68 -24.84 11.64
CA THR A 501 -12.37 -24.06 12.66
C THR A 501 -12.21 -24.70 14.03
N GLY A 502 -11.63 -23.96 14.97
CA GLY A 502 -11.33 -24.45 16.31
C GLY A 502 -10.03 -25.29 16.39
N LEU A 503 -9.21 -25.31 15.32
CA LEU A 503 -7.93 -26.02 15.36
C LEU A 503 -7.09 -25.57 16.53
N THR A 504 -6.65 -26.55 17.34
CA THR A 504 -5.88 -26.35 18.56
C THR A 504 -4.41 -26.56 18.30
N ASP A 505 -3.57 -25.67 18.85
CA ASP A 505 -2.13 -25.84 18.89
C ASP A 505 -1.75 -27.00 19.84
N GLU A 506 -0.99 -27.95 19.34
CA GLU A 506 -0.63 -29.16 20.05
C GLU A 506 0.29 -28.92 21.25
N ASP A 507 1.08 -27.82 21.22
CA ASP A 507 2.01 -27.49 22.28
C ASP A 507 1.32 -26.72 23.41
N THR A 508 0.58 -25.67 23.08
CA THR A 508 -0.04 -24.74 24.05
C THR A 508 -1.42 -25.16 24.51
N LYS A 509 -2.11 -26.02 23.74
CA LYS A 509 -3.52 -26.39 23.91
C LYS A 509 -4.50 -25.23 23.73
N GLU A 510 -4.04 -24.10 23.18
CA GLU A 510 -4.88 -22.95 22.84
C GLU A 510 -5.47 -23.12 21.44
N THR A 511 -6.62 -22.51 21.18
CA THR A 511 -7.19 -22.44 19.84
C THR A 511 -6.32 -21.54 18.97
N ALA A 512 -5.83 -22.06 17.85
CA ALA A 512 -5.00 -21.31 16.90
C ALA A 512 -5.80 -20.72 15.73
N ILE A 513 -6.85 -21.40 15.29
CA ILE A 513 -7.76 -20.91 14.25
C ILE A 513 -9.14 -20.71 14.86
N GLN A 514 -9.62 -19.48 14.90
CA GLN A 514 -10.91 -19.09 15.48
C GLN A 514 -12.06 -19.52 14.55
N SER A 515 -11.95 -19.17 13.27
CA SER A 515 -13.00 -19.38 12.27
C SER A 515 -12.38 -19.64 10.90
N THR A 516 -13.13 -20.28 10.03
CA THR A 516 -12.77 -20.46 8.62
C THR A 516 -14.01 -20.19 7.78
N TYR A 517 -13.87 -19.31 6.80
CA TYR A 517 -14.98 -18.82 5.98
C TYR A 517 -14.84 -19.29 4.54
N ARG A 518 -15.91 -19.77 3.93
CA ARG A 518 -15.96 -19.96 2.48
C ARG A 518 -16.05 -18.60 1.79
N ALA A 519 -15.25 -18.40 0.76
CA ALA A 519 -15.27 -17.14 0.00
C ALA A 519 -16.67 -16.85 -0.59
N SER A 520 -17.39 -17.88 -1.02
CA SER A 520 -18.75 -17.78 -1.55
C SER A 520 -19.78 -17.24 -0.54
N ASP A 521 -19.52 -17.41 0.76
CA ASP A 521 -20.44 -16.97 1.82
C ASP A 521 -20.21 -15.48 2.19
N ILE A 522 -19.00 -14.98 1.99
CA ILE A 522 -18.58 -13.63 2.39
C ILE A 522 -18.35 -12.67 1.23
N TYR A 523 -18.18 -13.21 0.00
CA TYR A 523 -17.92 -12.41 -1.19
C TYR A 523 -18.94 -12.70 -2.29
N HIS A 524 -19.20 -11.68 -3.10
CA HIS A 524 -19.96 -11.82 -4.35
C HIS A 524 -19.45 -10.81 -5.37
N GLY A 525 -19.26 -11.27 -6.59
CA GLY A 525 -18.77 -10.41 -7.66
C GLY A 525 -17.99 -11.15 -8.75
N PRO A 526 -17.58 -10.41 -9.79
CA PRO A 526 -16.98 -11.00 -10.99
C PRO A 526 -15.59 -11.59 -10.76
N TYR A 527 -14.93 -11.27 -9.64
CA TYR A 527 -13.58 -11.74 -9.32
C TYR A 527 -13.56 -12.83 -8.24
N LEU A 528 -14.72 -13.45 -7.93
CA LEU A 528 -14.79 -14.53 -6.93
C LEU A 528 -13.86 -15.69 -7.28
N ASN A 529 -13.71 -16.03 -8.56
CA ASN A 529 -12.79 -17.10 -9.00
C ASN A 529 -11.30 -16.78 -8.78
N ALA A 530 -10.94 -15.51 -8.56
CA ALA A 530 -9.58 -15.11 -8.22
C ALA A 530 -9.32 -15.12 -6.70
N ALA A 531 -10.39 -15.17 -5.90
CA ALA A 531 -10.31 -15.22 -4.44
C ALA A 531 -9.65 -16.52 -3.95
N PRO A 532 -9.10 -16.55 -2.73
CA PRO A 532 -8.95 -17.79 -1.98
C PRO A 532 -10.31 -18.48 -1.84
N ASP A 533 -10.33 -19.80 -1.84
CA ASP A 533 -11.57 -20.58 -1.64
C ASP A 533 -12.04 -20.50 -0.18
N LEU A 534 -11.08 -20.45 0.75
CA LEU A 534 -11.32 -20.26 2.17
C LEU A 534 -10.48 -19.11 2.71
N ILE A 535 -11.06 -18.33 3.63
CA ILE A 535 -10.37 -17.32 4.43
C ILE A 535 -10.23 -17.85 5.85
N VAL A 536 -9.00 -17.89 6.35
CA VAL A 536 -8.67 -18.39 7.68
C VAL A 536 -8.55 -17.24 8.66
N GLY A 537 -9.43 -17.24 9.65
CA GLY A 537 -9.43 -16.31 10.79
C GLY A 537 -8.66 -16.91 11.96
N TYR A 538 -7.44 -16.44 12.21
CA TYR A 538 -6.62 -16.92 13.33
C TYR A 538 -7.14 -16.36 14.66
N ALA A 539 -6.89 -17.10 15.73
CA ALA A 539 -7.21 -16.67 17.09
C ALA A 539 -6.19 -15.61 17.60
N PRO A 540 -6.52 -14.83 18.64
CA PRO A 540 -5.57 -13.88 19.21
C PRO A 540 -4.26 -14.54 19.65
N GLY A 541 -3.15 -13.99 19.24
CA GLY A 541 -1.81 -14.55 19.47
C GLY A 541 -1.28 -15.41 18.32
N TYR A 542 -2.09 -15.77 17.37
CA TYR A 542 -1.74 -16.60 16.22
C TYR A 542 -1.93 -15.84 14.89
N ARG A 543 -1.15 -16.18 13.88
CA ARG A 543 -1.34 -15.86 12.47
C ARG A 543 -0.58 -16.82 11.56
N ALA A 544 -0.65 -16.65 10.25
CA ALA A 544 0.22 -17.37 9.32
C ALA A 544 1.70 -17.20 9.73
N SER A 545 2.45 -18.29 9.77
CA SER A 545 3.90 -18.24 10.06
C SER A 545 4.65 -17.52 8.94
N TRP A 546 5.87 -17.09 9.22
CA TRP A 546 6.69 -16.37 8.23
C TRP A 546 6.93 -17.20 6.96
N ASP A 547 7.18 -18.51 7.12
CA ASP A 547 7.36 -19.45 6.01
C ASP A 547 6.03 -19.74 5.28
N ALA A 548 4.90 -19.76 6.01
CA ALA A 548 3.59 -19.99 5.42
C ALA A 548 3.17 -18.90 4.42
N VAL A 549 3.56 -17.64 4.66
CA VAL A 549 3.22 -16.51 3.78
C VAL A 549 3.74 -16.72 2.36
N THR A 550 4.94 -17.32 2.21
CA THR A 550 5.53 -17.66 0.91
C THR A 550 5.04 -19.01 0.38
N GLY A 551 4.16 -19.72 1.12
CA GLY A 551 3.66 -21.02 0.73
C GLY A 551 4.57 -22.19 1.07
N ARG A 552 5.65 -21.95 1.84
CA ARG A 552 6.63 -22.97 2.20
C ARG A 552 6.06 -24.00 3.17
N VAL A 553 6.42 -25.27 2.96
CA VAL A 553 6.15 -26.37 3.88
C VAL A 553 7.35 -26.57 4.80
N THR A 554 7.13 -26.57 6.12
CA THR A 554 8.13 -26.81 7.15
C THR A 554 7.82 -28.10 7.93
N ALA A 555 8.74 -28.51 8.81
CA ALA A 555 8.54 -29.70 9.64
C ALA A 555 7.42 -29.52 10.71
N ALA A 556 7.20 -28.29 11.16
CA ALA A 556 6.22 -27.96 12.20
C ALA A 556 5.00 -27.25 11.64
N VAL A 557 3.83 -27.49 12.21
CA VAL A 557 2.60 -26.74 11.95
C VAL A 557 2.55 -25.46 12.76
N PHE A 558 3.01 -25.52 14.01
CA PHE A 558 3.03 -24.39 14.95
C PHE A 558 4.46 -24.07 15.34
N GLU A 559 4.79 -22.78 15.43
CA GLU A 559 6.11 -22.31 15.80
C GLU A 559 6.03 -21.00 16.60
N ASP A 560 6.98 -20.79 17.52
CA ASP A 560 7.06 -19.53 18.25
C ASP A 560 7.53 -18.41 17.34
N ASN A 561 6.90 -17.24 17.48
CA ASN A 561 7.40 -16.03 16.85
C ASN A 561 8.68 -15.57 17.58
N ARG A 562 9.81 -15.68 16.91
CA ARG A 562 11.13 -15.26 17.44
C ARG A 562 11.62 -13.94 16.88
N LYS A 563 10.81 -13.30 16.03
CA LYS A 563 11.16 -12.04 15.38
C LYS A 563 10.72 -10.84 16.24
N ALA A 564 11.23 -9.66 15.92
CA ALA A 564 10.87 -8.43 16.62
C ALA A 564 9.40 -7.98 16.38
N TRP A 565 8.65 -8.69 15.58
CA TRP A 565 7.26 -8.43 15.20
C TRP A 565 6.31 -8.92 16.29
N ARG A 566 5.79 -8.03 17.14
CA ARG A 566 5.03 -8.36 18.36
C ARG A 566 3.52 -8.34 18.22
N GLY A 567 3.01 -7.58 17.25
CA GLY A 567 1.58 -7.42 17.00
C GLY A 567 1.22 -7.66 15.56
N ASP A 568 -0.02 -8.08 15.33
CA ASP A 568 -0.55 -8.27 13.99
C ASP A 568 -2.09 -8.08 13.99
N HIS A 569 -2.64 -7.91 12.81
CA HIS A 569 -4.07 -7.80 12.55
C HIS A 569 -4.58 -8.91 11.61
N CYS A 570 -3.68 -9.80 11.13
CA CYS A 570 -4.02 -10.95 10.29
C CYS A 570 -4.65 -12.07 11.12
N VAL A 571 -5.71 -11.74 11.85
CA VAL A 571 -6.50 -12.62 12.70
C VAL A 571 -7.94 -12.66 12.21
N ASP A 572 -8.81 -13.35 12.94
CA ASP A 572 -10.25 -13.36 12.61
C ASP A 572 -10.82 -11.91 12.62
N PRO A 573 -11.35 -11.41 11.50
CA PRO A 573 -11.69 -9.99 11.35
C PRO A 573 -12.59 -9.39 12.43
N PRO A 574 -13.59 -10.10 12.99
CA PRO A 574 -14.39 -9.56 14.10
C PRO A 574 -13.60 -9.22 15.36
N LEU A 575 -12.38 -9.76 15.53
CA LEU A 575 -11.53 -9.53 16.70
C LEU A 575 -10.73 -8.21 16.60
N VAL A 576 -10.60 -7.66 15.40
CA VAL A 576 -9.78 -6.47 15.12
C VAL A 576 -10.56 -5.41 14.32
N PRO A 577 -11.75 -4.97 14.79
CA PRO A 577 -12.44 -3.86 14.13
C PRO A 577 -11.57 -2.61 14.18
N GLY A 578 -11.73 -1.73 13.20
CA GLY A 578 -11.15 -0.40 13.23
C GLY A 578 -11.93 0.57 14.09
N VAL A 579 -11.62 1.86 13.97
CA VAL A 579 -12.36 2.96 14.61
C VAL A 579 -12.97 3.89 13.57
N LEU A 580 -14.08 4.53 13.93
CA LEU A 580 -14.69 5.61 13.15
C LEU A 580 -15.13 6.73 14.09
N PHE A 581 -14.49 7.89 13.98
CA PHE A 581 -14.90 9.13 14.63
C PHE A 581 -15.38 10.13 13.58
N SER A 582 -16.39 10.92 13.91
CA SER A 582 -16.87 12.01 13.05
C SER A 582 -17.36 13.18 13.87
N ASN A 583 -17.25 14.38 13.31
CA ASN A 583 -17.95 15.56 13.87
C ASN A 583 -19.46 15.58 13.53
N LEU A 584 -19.94 14.57 12.81
CA LEU A 584 -21.35 14.40 12.44
C LEU A 584 -21.99 13.28 13.24
N LYS A 585 -23.32 13.30 13.36
CA LYS A 585 -24.06 12.19 13.95
C LYS A 585 -24.26 11.07 12.94
N ILE A 586 -23.75 9.89 13.27
CA ILE A 586 -23.88 8.66 12.52
C ILE A 586 -24.94 7.81 13.21
N ALA A 587 -26.00 7.44 12.47
CA ALA A 587 -27.11 6.66 13.02
C ALA A 587 -26.93 5.14 12.84
N ALA A 588 -26.01 4.70 12.00
CA ALA A 588 -25.73 3.28 11.79
C ALA A 588 -25.19 2.65 13.08
N ALA A 589 -25.78 1.55 13.52
CA ALA A 589 -25.35 0.87 14.74
C ALA A 589 -24.03 0.09 14.54
N ASP A 590 -23.80 -0.41 13.33
CA ASP A 590 -22.66 -1.27 12.97
C ASP A 590 -22.09 -0.84 11.61
N PRO A 591 -21.39 0.32 11.53
CA PRO A 591 -20.81 0.80 10.28
C PRO A 591 -19.66 -0.08 9.81
N GLY A 592 -19.57 -0.31 8.51
CA GLY A 592 -18.45 -0.99 7.86
C GLY A 592 -17.59 -0.03 7.04
N ILE A 593 -16.36 -0.45 6.76
CA ILE A 593 -15.43 0.35 5.95
C ILE A 593 -15.95 0.57 4.52
N GLU A 594 -16.77 -0.34 4.02
CA GLU A 594 -17.48 -0.24 2.73
C GLU A 594 -18.47 0.95 2.67
N ASP A 595 -18.93 1.44 3.81
CA ASP A 595 -19.88 2.56 3.91
C ASP A 595 -19.21 3.92 3.66
N MET A 596 -17.87 3.97 3.71
CA MET A 596 -17.13 5.23 3.61
C MET A 596 -17.19 5.85 2.23
N ALA A 597 -17.11 5.04 1.15
CA ALA A 597 -17.19 5.54 -0.22
C ALA A 597 -18.58 6.13 -0.55
N PRO A 598 -19.72 5.45 -0.34
CA PRO A 598 -21.03 6.05 -0.55
C PRO A 598 -21.31 7.22 0.40
N THR A 599 -20.76 7.22 1.61
CA THR A 599 -20.81 8.37 2.52
C THR A 599 -20.11 9.58 1.90
N ALA A 600 -18.88 9.41 1.39
CA ALA A 600 -18.14 10.47 0.72
C ALA A 600 -18.90 11.06 -0.48
N LEU A 601 -19.60 10.24 -1.27
CA LEU A 601 -20.43 10.68 -2.38
C LEU A 601 -21.65 11.48 -1.90
N SER A 602 -22.35 10.99 -0.86
CA SER A 602 -23.58 11.60 -0.34
C SER A 602 -23.35 13.01 0.21
N LEU A 603 -22.19 13.27 0.88
CA LEU A 603 -21.83 14.60 1.39
C LEU A 603 -21.86 15.68 0.30
N PHE A 604 -21.61 15.31 -0.94
CA PHE A 604 -21.61 16.21 -2.10
C PHE A 604 -22.84 16.04 -3.00
N GLY A 605 -23.90 15.38 -2.52
CA GLY A 605 -25.13 15.17 -3.27
C GLY A 605 -24.95 14.31 -4.51
N VAL A 606 -23.97 13.44 -4.52
CA VAL A 606 -23.72 12.47 -5.60
C VAL A 606 -24.29 11.12 -5.16
N ALA A 607 -25.19 10.55 -5.95
CA ALA A 607 -25.74 9.23 -5.67
C ALA A 607 -24.66 8.16 -5.81
N ALA A 608 -24.61 7.22 -4.90
CA ALA A 608 -23.77 6.05 -5.01
C ALA A 608 -24.21 5.20 -6.23
N PRO A 609 -23.29 4.74 -7.06
CA PRO A 609 -23.61 3.81 -8.15
C PRO A 609 -24.24 2.51 -7.60
N ALA A 610 -25.13 1.88 -8.36
CA ALA A 610 -25.82 0.66 -7.94
C ALA A 610 -24.90 -0.54 -7.67
N TRP A 611 -23.66 -0.51 -8.15
CA TRP A 611 -22.67 -1.56 -7.89
C TRP A 611 -21.96 -1.41 -6.53
N MET A 612 -22.04 -0.22 -5.86
CA MET A 612 -21.57 -0.06 -4.49
C MET A 612 -22.48 -0.79 -3.52
N GLU A 613 -21.91 -1.36 -2.48
CA GLU A 613 -22.61 -2.17 -1.48
C GLU A 613 -22.82 -1.44 -0.17
N GLY A 614 -21.85 -0.62 0.18
CA GLY A 614 -21.93 0.22 1.37
C GLY A 614 -23.09 1.20 1.32
N LYS A 615 -23.49 1.68 2.46
CA LYS A 615 -24.61 2.63 2.64
C LYS A 615 -24.07 3.96 3.17
N PRO A 616 -24.62 5.11 2.74
CA PRO A 616 -24.26 6.39 3.33
C PRO A 616 -24.57 6.41 4.84
N LEU A 617 -23.56 6.74 5.64
CA LEU A 617 -23.69 6.83 7.11
C LEU A 617 -24.37 8.13 7.57
N ILE A 618 -24.45 9.13 6.69
CA ILE A 618 -25.03 10.44 6.96
C ILE A 618 -26.35 10.55 6.18
N ALA A 619 -27.43 10.86 6.89
CA ALA A 619 -28.71 11.13 6.25
C ALA A 619 -28.59 12.36 5.32
N THR A 620 -28.98 12.21 4.08
CA THR A 620 -29.16 13.34 3.16
C THR A 620 -30.44 14.06 3.52
N ALA A 621 -30.34 15.36 3.85
CA ALA A 621 -31.51 16.22 4.09
C ALA A 621 -32.28 16.45 2.78
#